data_1f11c31de9d3e6e478f4ddc60ed1ff91
#
_entry.id   1f11c31de9d3e6e478f4ddc60ed1ff91
#
_cell.length_a   1.000
_cell.length_b   1.000
_cell.length_c   1.000
_cell.angle_alpha   90.00
_cell.angle_beta   90.00
_cell.angle_gamma   90.00
#
_symmetry.space_group_name_H-M   'P 1'
#
loop_
_entity.id
_entity.type
_entity.pdbx_description
1 polymer ?
#
loop_
_entity_poly.entity_id
_entity_poly.type
_entity_poly.pdbx_seq_one_letter_code
_entity_poly.pdbx_strand_id
1 'polypeptide(L)'
;MKKTHILIFMIIIVSCSGKKLFALANDIYDAGGMPMTYKMVSMAEGIEIAKNNPDAIIVDVRRDDEYKAGHIPGAVLLTMETITEETAAKVLPDKNQMILIYCRSGRRSKTAAQNLLDLGYTNLIEFGGILDYKGKIEIIK
;
A
#
# COMPACT_ATOMS: atom_id res chain seq x y z
N MET A 1 -8.48 -22.47 34.38
CA MET A 1 -8.17 -21.59 35.53
C MET A 1 -7.20 -20.52 35.07
N LYS A 2 -7.47 -19.26 35.49
CA LYS A 2 -6.71 -18.03 35.36
C LYS A 2 -6.63 -17.42 33.92
N LYS A 3 -7.64 -16.78 33.62
CA LYS A 3 -7.97 -15.44 33.17
C LYS A 3 -7.17 -14.38 33.95
N THR A 4 -6.15 -13.85 33.32
CA THR A 4 -5.56 -12.55 33.68
C THR A 4 -4.52 -12.25 32.62
N HIS A 5 -4.80 -11.30 31.73
CA HIS A 5 -3.86 -10.38 31.09
C HIS A 5 -4.52 -9.57 29.96
N ILE A 6 -5.77 -9.17 30.18
CA ILE A 6 -6.41 -8.20 29.27
C ILE A 6 -6.74 -6.93 30.05
N LEU A 7 -5.81 -6.44 30.86
CA LEU A 7 -6.10 -5.25 31.66
C LEU A 7 -4.97 -4.24 31.77
N ILE A 8 -4.04 -4.17 30.84
CA ILE A 8 -2.92 -3.21 30.93
C ILE A 8 -2.92 -2.14 29.83
N PHE A 9 -3.88 -2.13 28.92
CA PHE A 9 -3.92 -1.08 27.87
C PHE A 9 -5.03 -0.03 28.02
N MET A 10 -5.65 0.07 29.19
CA MET A 10 -6.76 1.02 29.42
C MET A 10 -6.46 2.20 30.33
N ILE A 11 -5.21 2.58 30.55
CA ILE A 11 -4.89 3.68 31.50
C ILE A 11 -4.04 4.80 30.87
N ILE A 12 -4.21 5.13 29.61
CA ILE A 12 -3.65 6.39 29.10
C ILE A 12 -4.65 7.10 28.18
N ILE A 13 -5.90 7.23 28.58
CA ILE A 13 -6.78 8.14 27.86
C ILE A 13 -7.77 8.77 28.86
N VAL A 14 -7.28 9.65 29.66
CA VAL A 14 -8.14 10.67 30.27
C VAL A 14 -7.42 12.01 30.14
N SER A 15 -7.62 12.68 29.06
CA SER A 15 -7.82 14.12 28.95
C SER A 15 -7.83 14.55 27.49
N CYS A 16 -8.94 15.17 27.12
CA CYS A 16 -9.16 15.97 25.91
C CYS A 16 -9.44 15.22 24.59
N SER A 17 -10.71 15.23 24.18
CA SER A 17 -11.26 14.89 22.87
C SER A 17 -11.20 13.41 22.45
N GLY A 18 -11.92 12.57 23.17
CA GLY A 18 -11.94 11.10 22.99
C GLY A 18 -12.45 10.53 21.66
N LYS A 19 -12.91 11.32 20.72
CA LYS A 19 -13.39 10.81 19.42
C LYS A 19 -12.31 10.74 18.33
N LYS A 20 -11.33 11.62 18.34
CA LYS A 20 -10.23 11.61 17.34
C LYS A 20 -9.13 10.63 17.66
N LEU A 21 -8.82 10.39 18.94
CA LEU A 21 -7.78 9.42 19.32
C LEU A 21 -8.23 7.95 19.14
N PHE A 22 -9.52 7.67 19.28
CA PHE A 22 -10.05 6.31 19.10
C PHE A 22 -10.09 5.91 17.62
N ALA A 23 -10.35 6.86 16.72
CA ALA A 23 -10.25 6.64 15.28
C ALA A 23 -8.81 6.33 14.87
N LEU A 24 -7.82 7.12 15.32
CA LEU A 24 -6.40 6.94 15.01
C LEU A 24 -5.81 5.60 15.52
N ALA A 25 -6.36 5.04 16.59
CA ALA A 25 -5.89 3.74 17.10
C ALA A 25 -6.45 2.55 16.30
N ASN A 26 -7.66 2.68 15.75
CA ASN A 26 -8.25 1.65 14.89
C ASN A 26 -7.64 1.61 13.49
N ASP A 27 -7.07 2.74 13.03
CA ASP A 27 -6.46 2.84 11.70
C ASP A 27 -5.04 2.25 11.63
N ILE A 28 -4.43 1.95 12.79
CA ILE A 28 -3.04 1.43 12.87
C ILE A 28 -2.99 -0.09 13.11
N TYR A 29 -4.10 -0.68 13.56
CA TYR A 29 -4.16 -2.10 13.90
C TYR A 29 -5.30 -2.79 13.14
N ASP A 30 -5.05 -4.02 12.70
CA ASP A 30 -6.10 -4.88 12.13
C ASP A 30 -7.08 -5.37 13.21
N ALA A 31 -8.13 -6.10 12.81
CA ALA A 31 -9.14 -6.66 13.71
C ALA A 31 -8.56 -7.64 14.76
N GLY A 32 -7.33 -8.10 14.58
CA GLY A 32 -6.59 -8.97 15.51
C GLY A 32 -5.65 -8.22 16.45
N GLY A 33 -5.56 -6.88 16.36
CA GLY A 33 -4.66 -6.05 17.17
C GLY A 33 -3.20 -6.10 16.71
N MET A 34 -2.92 -6.54 15.49
CA MET A 34 -1.60 -6.48 14.88
C MET A 34 -1.42 -5.14 14.15
N PRO A 35 -0.23 -4.51 14.21
CA PRO A 35 0.01 -3.28 13.49
C PRO A 35 -0.17 -3.50 11.99
N MET A 36 -0.97 -2.67 11.34
CA MET A 36 -1.13 -2.68 9.89
C MET A 36 0.20 -2.31 9.25
N THR A 37 0.70 -3.17 8.39
CA THR A 37 1.96 -2.99 7.69
C THR A 37 1.82 -3.40 6.23
N TYR A 38 2.68 -2.90 5.38
CA TYR A 38 2.83 -3.43 4.04
C TYR A 38 4.09 -4.31 3.94
N LYS A 39 4.05 -5.29 3.05
CA LYS A 39 5.19 -6.17 2.77
C LYS A 39 6.16 -5.47 1.81
N MET A 40 7.46 -5.65 2.03
CA MET A 40 8.50 -5.22 1.09
C MET A 40 9.20 -6.42 0.50
N VAL A 41 9.35 -6.44 -0.83
CA VAL A 41 10.05 -7.49 -1.57
C VAL A 41 10.93 -6.87 -2.67
N SER A 42 11.79 -7.68 -3.26
CA SER A 42 12.56 -7.25 -4.45
C SER A 42 11.65 -7.12 -5.69
N MET A 43 12.12 -6.37 -6.69
CA MET A 43 11.42 -6.25 -7.98
C MET A 43 11.16 -7.65 -8.61
N ALA A 44 12.14 -8.54 -8.58
CA ALA A 44 12.00 -9.89 -9.13
C ALA A 44 10.93 -10.71 -8.39
N GLU A 45 10.92 -10.69 -7.07
CA GLU A 45 9.89 -11.36 -6.26
C GLU A 45 8.49 -10.77 -6.49
N GLY A 46 8.39 -9.45 -6.57
CA GLY A 46 7.11 -8.77 -6.86
C GLY A 46 6.54 -9.19 -8.22
N ILE A 47 7.37 -9.29 -9.23
CA ILE A 47 6.96 -9.79 -10.56
C ILE A 47 6.48 -11.25 -10.49
N GLU A 48 7.18 -12.12 -9.75
CA GLU A 48 6.74 -13.51 -9.58
C GLU A 48 5.42 -13.60 -8.79
N ILE A 49 5.25 -12.76 -7.76
CA ILE A 49 3.97 -12.67 -7.04
C ILE A 49 2.85 -12.25 -7.99
N ALA A 50 3.06 -11.23 -8.81
CA ALA A 50 2.06 -10.76 -9.78
C ALA A 50 1.68 -11.84 -10.80
N LYS A 51 2.65 -12.61 -11.33
CA LYS A 51 2.38 -13.72 -12.25
C LYS A 51 1.54 -14.82 -11.63
N ASN A 52 1.76 -15.12 -10.36
CA ASN A 52 1.04 -16.17 -9.63
C ASN A 52 -0.32 -15.69 -9.06
N ASN A 53 -0.61 -14.41 -9.13
CA ASN A 53 -1.85 -13.80 -8.65
C ASN A 53 -2.45 -12.90 -9.75
N PRO A 54 -3.17 -13.47 -10.73
CA PRO A 54 -3.66 -12.72 -11.90
C PRO A 54 -4.65 -11.60 -11.53
N ASP A 55 -5.28 -11.69 -10.36
CA ASP A 55 -6.18 -10.65 -9.86
C ASP A 55 -5.45 -9.51 -9.12
N ALA A 56 -4.14 -9.63 -8.91
CA ALA A 56 -3.36 -8.58 -8.28
C ALA A 56 -3.21 -7.35 -9.20
N ILE A 57 -3.30 -6.16 -8.61
CA ILE A 57 -3.11 -4.91 -9.34
C ILE A 57 -1.67 -4.43 -9.16
N ILE A 58 -0.97 -4.18 -10.27
CA ILE A 58 0.33 -3.52 -10.26
C ILE A 58 0.10 -2.02 -10.39
N VAL A 59 0.64 -1.25 -9.47
CA VAL A 59 0.49 0.21 -9.41
C VAL A 59 1.83 0.90 -9.61
N ASP A 60 1.89 1.75 -10.64
CA ASP A 60 2.99 2.69 -10.87
C ASP A 60 2.65 4.01 -10.17
N VAL A 61 3.45 4.39 -9.18
CA VAL A 61 3.23 5.65 -8.44
C VAL A 61 4.12 6.79 -8.90
N ARG A 62 4.74 6.63 -10.08
CA ARG A 62 5.52 7.70 -10.73
C ARG A 62 4.59 8.75 -11.34
N ARG A 63 5.19 9.78 -11.92
CA ARG A 63 4.44 10.79 -12.64
C ARG A 63 3.93 10.26 -14.00
N ASP A 64 2.93 10.93 -14.55
CA ASP A 64 2.31 10.58 -15.82
C ASP A 64 3.30 10.54 -16.99
N ASP A 65 4.24 11.50 -17.05
CA ASP A 65 5.31 11.55 -18.06
C ASP A 65 6.25 10.33 -17.97
N GLU A 66 6.60 9.91 -16.76
CA GLU A 66 7.45 8.73 -16.54
C GLU A 66 6.70 7.42 -16.90
N TYR A 67 5.42 7.35 -16.57
CA TYR A 67 4.57 6.20 -16.90
C TYR A 67 4.39 6.04 -18.40
N LYS A 68 4.08 7.14 -19.12
CA LYS A 68 3.92 7.13 -20.57
C LYS A 68 5.20 6.77 -21.31
N ALA A 69 6.35 7.22 -20.82
CA ALA A 69 7.66 6.91 -21.38
C ALA A 69 8.05 5.43 -21.25
N GLY A 70 7.40 4.69 -20.33
CA GLY A 70 7.56 3.25 -20.20
C GLY A 70 7.24 2.76 -18.80
N HIS A 71 6.42 1.73 -18.69
CA HIS A 71 5.96 1.12 -17.44
C HIS A 71 5.93 -0.40 -17.52
N ILE A 72 5.78 -1.06 -16.39
CA ILE A 72 5.60 -2.52 -16.33
C ILE A 72 4.26 -2.87 -16.98
N PRO A 73 4.22 -3.84 -17.92
CA PRO A 73 2.99 -4.23 -18.60
C PRO A 73 1.84 -4.54 -17.64
N GLY A 74 0.67 -3.97 -17.92
CA GLY A 74 -0.52 -4.13 -17.08
C GLY A 74 -0.54 -3.27 -15.81
N ALA A 75 0.50 -2.48 -15.54
CA ALA A 75 0.47 -1.55 -14.42
C ALA A 75 -0.52 -0.40 -14.65
N VAL A 76 -1.19 0.01 -13.61
CA VAL A 76 -2.07 1.18 -13.59
C VAL A 76 -1.36 2.37 -12.93
N LEU A 77 -1.61 3.57 -13.42
CA LEU A 77 -1.01 4.78 -12.86
C LEU A 77 -1.83 5.30 -11.67
N LEU A 78 -1.15 5.53 -10.56
CA LEU A 78 -1.67 6.29 -9.41
C LEU A 78 -0.52 7.13 -8.83
N THR A 79 -0.32 8.31 -9.35
CA THR A 79 0.80 9.19 -8.97
C THR A 79 0.82 9.45 -7.46
N MET A 80 1.97 9.23 -6.81
CA MET A 80 2.12 9.28 -5.34
C MET A 80 1.60 10.59 -4.74
N GLU A 81 1.87 11.71 -5.40
CA GLU A 81 1.48 13.06 -4.95
C GLU A 81 -0.04 13.32 -5.03
N THR A 82 -0.78 12.49 -5.75
CA THR A 82 -2.23 12.63 -5.96
C THR A 82 -3.05 11.60 -5.21
N ILE A 83 -2.43 10.77 -4.36
CA ILE A 83 -3.14 9.74 -3.59
C ILE A 83 -4.05 10.40 -2.57
N THR A 84 -5.34 10.26 -2.78
CA THR A 84 -6.44 10.61 -1.87
C THR A 84 -7.41 9.45 -1.82
N GLU A 85 -8.35 9.45 -0.88
CA GLU A 85 -9.38 8.42 -0.83
C GLU A 85 -10.15 8.32 -2.17
N GLU A 86 -10.50 9.46 -2.77
CA GLU A 86 -11.22 9.52 -4.03
C GLU A 86 -10.40 8.97 -5.21
N THR A 87 -9.14 9.41 -5.35
CA THR A 87 -8.30 8.98 -6.47
C THR A 87 -7.89 7.52 -6.35
N ALA A 88 -7.61 7.05 -5.15
CA ALA A 88 -7.32 5.65 -4.88
C ALA A 88 -8.53 4.77 -5.17
N ALA A 89 -9.73 5.12 -4.72
CA ALA A 89 -10.94 4.34 -4.95
C ALA A 89 -11.32 4.18 -6.44
N LYS A 90 -10.96 5.16 -7.28
CA LYS A 90 -11.19 5.07 -8.75
C LYS A 90 -10.33 4.00 -9.41
N VAL A 91 -9.11 3.80 -8.93
CA VAL A 91 -8.12 2.87 -9.51
C VAL A 91 -8.11 1.54 -8.76
N LEU A 92 -8.35 1.58 -7.47
CA LEU A 92 -8.27 0.47 -6.52
C LEU A 92 -9.58 0.39 -5.72
N PRO A 93 -10.67 -0.11 -6.31
CA PRO A 93 -11.99 -0.10 -5.67
C PRO A 93 -12.11 -1.06 -4.49
N ASP A 94 -11.32 -2.12 -4.45
CA ASP A 94 -11.32 -3.10 -3.35
C ASP A 94 -10.09 -2.91 -2.45
N LYS A 95 -10.33 -2.50 -1.21
CA LYS A 95 -9.29 -2.26 -0.22
C LYS A 95 -8.58 -3.54 0.26
N ASN A 96 -9.14 -4.71 0.02
CA ASN A 96 -8.56 -6.01 0.39
C ASN A 96 -7.84 -6.70 -0.78
N GLN A 97 -7.94 -6.16 -1.98
CA GLN A 97 -7.26 -6.69 -3.16
C GLN A 97 -5.74 -6.62 -2.99
N MET A 98 -5.03 -7.61 -3.54
CA MET A 98 -3.57 -7.57 -3.57
C MET A 98 -3.09 -6.46 -4.50
N ILE A 99 -2.30 -5.55 -3.96
CA ILE A 99 -1.77 -4.40 -4.68
C ILE A 99 -0.24 -4.42 -4.58
N LEU A 100 0.42 -4.45 -5.73
CA LEU A 100 1.87 -4.38 -5.86
C LEU A 100 2.25 -2.97 -6.30
N ILE A 101 3.09 -2.29 -5.55
CA ILE A 101 3.40 -0.87 -5.71
C ILE A 101 4.87 -0.70 -6.05
N TYR A 102 5.16 0.02 -7.13
CA TYR A 102 6.53 0.38 -7.50
C TYR A 102 6.65 1.86 -7.91
N CYS A 103 7.87 2.36 -7.91
CA CYS A 103 8.21 3.66 -8.49
C CYS A 103 9.47 3.57 -9.37
N ARG A 104 10.28 4.63 -9.41
CA ARG A 104 11.54 4.60 -10.16
C ARG A 104 12.64 3.83 -9.42
N SER A 105 12.84 4.10 -8.12
CA SER A 105 13.96 3.59 -7.32
C SER A 105 13.55 3.05 -5.94
N GLY A 106 12.25 2.92 -5.65
CA GLY A 106 11.74 2.39 -4.37
C GLY A 106 11.44 3.46 -3.30
N ARG A 107 11.80 4.73 -3.47
CA ARG A 107 11.54 5.76 -2.44
C ARG A 107 10.08 6.21 -2.42
N ARG A 108 9.53 6.61 -3.57
CA ARG A 108 8.12 7.07 -3.69
C ARG A 108 7.13 5.95 -3.42
N SER A 109 7.44 4.71 -3.80
CA SER A 109 6.58 3.55 -3.57
C SER A 109 6.37 3.23 -2.09
N LYS A 110 7.39 3.42 -1.26
CA LYS A 110 7.25 3.28 0.21
C LYS A 110 6.31 4.32 0.80
N THR A 111 6.43 5.58 0.38
CA THR A 111 5.51 6.65 0.81
C THR A 111 4.09 6.37 0.31
N ALA A 112 3.93 5.93 -0.95
CA ALA A 112 2.62 5.59 -1.51
C ALA A 112 1.98 4.40 -0.79
N ALA A 113 2.75 3.36 -0.46
CA ALA A 113 2.27 2.23 0.31
C ALA A 113 1.76 2.64 1.69
N GLN A 114 2.48 3.54 2.38
CA GLN A 114 2.02 4.08 3.65
C GLN A 114 0.73 4.90 3.49
N ASN A 115 0.65 5.77 2.49
CA ASN A 115 -0.56 6.56 2.23
C ASN A 115 -1.78 5.65 1.96
N LEU A 116 -1.61 4.59 1.18
CA LEU A 116 -2.68 3.62 0.93
C LEU A 116 -3.05 2.82 2.18
N LEU A 117 -2.07 2.45 2.99
CA LEU A 117 -2.31 1.80 4.28
C LEU A 117 -3.17 2.69 5.19
N ASP A 118 -2.83 3.98 5.29
CA ASP A 118 -3.56 4.98 6.07
C ASP A 118 -4.99 5.20 5.54
N LEU A 119 -5.24 4.93 4.26
CA LEU A 119 -6.57 4.92 3.64
C LEU A 119 -7.32 3.58 3.83
N GLY A 120 -6.75 2.61 4.56
CA GLY A 120 -7.38 1.34 4.90
C GLY A 120 -7.20 0.22 3.88
N TYR A 121 -6.25 0.34 2.96
CA TYR A 121 -5.86 -0.78 2.09
C TYR A 121 -5.02 -1.79 2.89
N THR A 122 -5.36 -3.07 2.84
CA THR A 122 -4.85 -4.08 3.78
C THR A 122 -3.83 -5.05 3.18
N ASN A 123 -3.77 -5.17 1.85
CA ASN A 123 -2.96 -6.18 1.17
C ASN A 123 -1.97 -5.53 0.21
N LEU A 124 -0.98 -4.84 0.77
CA LEU A 124 -0.03 -4.02 0.04
C LEU A 124 1.36 -4.67 0.00
N ILE A 125 1.97 -4.68 -1.18
CA ILE A 125 3.33 -5.16 -1.43
C ILE A 125 4.10 -4.07 -2.15
N GLU A 126 5.10 -3.50 -1.50
CA GLU A 126 6.07 -2.60 -2.13
C GLU A 126 7.19 -3.44 -2.74
N PHE A 127 7.48 -3.27 -4.03
CA PHE A 127 8.47 -4.11 -4.72
C PHE A 127 9.56 -3.32 -5.48
N GLY A 128 9.88 -2.15 -4.98
CA GLY A 128 11.07 -1.41 -5.38
C GLY A 128 10.88 -0.46 -6.56
N GLY A 129 11.82 -0.46 -7.46
CA GLY A 129 11.89 0.50 -8.57
C GLY A 129 12.05 -0.15 -9.93
N ILE A 130 11.45 0.47 -10.96
CA ILE A 130 11.53 0.01 -12.35
C ILE A 130 12.98 -0.06 -12.88
N LEU A 131 13.93 0.62 -12.25
CA LEU A 131 15.36 0.52 -12.61
C LEU A 131 15.90 -0.91 -12.43
N ASP A 132 15.31 -1.71 -11.53
CA ASP A 132 15.70 -3.10 -11.29
C ASP A 132 14.88 -4.09 -12.13
N TYR A 133 13.89 -3.62 -12.88
CA TYR A 133 13.06 -4.44 -13.74
C TYR A 133 13.81 -4.89 -14.99
N LYS A 134 13.80 -6.20 -15.27
CA LYS A 134 14.52 -6.81 -16.41
C LYS A 134 13.58 -7.27 -17.54
N GLY A 135 12.27 -7.07 -17.38
CA GLY A 135 11.28 -7.43 -18.40
C GLY A 135 11.10 -6.36 -19.47
N LYS A 136 10.14 -6.62 -20.35
CA LYS A 136 9.71 -5.63 -21.37
C LYS A 136 8.90 -4.53 -20.72
N ILE A 137 9.13 -3.31 -21.12
CA ILE A 137 8.30 -2.15 -20.74
C ILE A 137 7.23 -1.88 -21.80
N GLU A 138 6.09 -1.34 -21.38
CA GLU A 138 5.02 -0.84 -22.23
C GLU A 138 5.14 0.66 -22.38
N ILE A 139 4.95 1.17 -23.60
CA ILE A 139 5.04 2.60 -23.93
C ILE A 139 3.71 3.06 -24.50
N ILE A 140 3.16 4.14 -23.96
CA ILE A 140 1.97 4.78 -24.51
C ILE A 140 2.42 5.83 -25.54
N LYS A 141 2.01 5.63 -26.79
CA LYS A 141 2.26 6.55 -27.90
C LYS A 141 1.19 7.64 -27.99
#